data_1a0df33ee719b97fca52138c1d515447
#
_entry.id   1a0df33ee719b97fca52138c1d515447
#
_cell.length_a   1.000
_cell.length_b   1.000
_cell.length_c   1.000
_cell.angle_alpha   90.00
_cell.angle_beta   90.00
_cell.angle_gamma   90.00
#
_symmetry.space_group_name_H-M   'P 1'
#
loop_
_entity.id
_entity.type
_entity.pdbx_description
1 polymer ?
#
loop_
_entity_poly.entity_id
_entity_poly.type
_entity_poly.pdbx_seq_one_letter_code
_entity_poly.pdbx_strand_id
1 'polypeptide(L)'
;KFLKIFIILEILLFAYIFNSSIYNIYEKNNIAADNLSGYVIEETSPETLNQFYSIFTENYPNNKIELINNTLTSTDNSVYDLYCYPLDKFEQKQPVSQTIEFKYHELTKEDFLDSVGIFYTDLSDDEIDQLATQLSTPIIEYEDTSIPYSMILELNLFNFIILFIVILIIYGIYTSYSLKKIGIKKSMGFSTLRI
;
A
#
# COMPACT_ATOMS: atom_id res chain seq x y z
N LYS A 1 33.37 -3.45 -20.72
CA LYS A 1 32.77 -2.26 -20.08
C LYS A 1 31.23 -2.25 -20.26
N PHE A 2 30.73 -2.47 -21.48
CA PHE A 2 29.29 -2.41 -21.80
C PHE A 2 28.46 -3.39 -20.96
N LEU A 3 28.88 -4.64 -20.79
CA LEU A 3 28.16 -5.62 -19.98
C LEU A 3 28.01 -5.20 -18.52
N LYS A 4 29.07 -4.61 -17.92
CA LYS A 4 29.02 -4.16 -16.52
C LYS A 4 28.00 -3.03 -16.35
N ILE A 5 27.95 -2.11 -17.30
CA ILE A 5 26.98 -1.00 -17.31
C ILE A 5 25.57 -1.55 -17.45
N PHE A 6 25.36 -2.54 -18.33
CA PHE A 6 24.06 -3.18 -18.53
C PHE A 6 23.56 -3.88 -17.27
N ILE A 7 24.41 -4.68 -16.61
CA ILE A 7 24.05 -5.36 -15.35
C ILE A 7 23.70 -4.36 -14.25
N ILE A 8 24.45 -3.25 -14.15
CA ILE A 8 24.16 -2.20 -13.16
C ILE A 8 22.80 -1.56 -13.46
N LEU A 9 22.52 -1.26 -14.72
CA LEU A 9 21.23 -0.70 -15.13
C LEU A 9 20.06 -1.63 -14.81
N GLU A 10 20.21 -2.92 -15.07
CA GLU A 10 19.20 -3.95 -14.74
C GLU A 10 18.95 -4.03 -13.24
N ILE A 11 20.00 -4.01 -12.42
CA ILE A 11 19.88 -4.02 -10.95
C ILE A 11 19.17 -2.75 -10.45
N LEU A 12 19.50 -1.59 -11.01
CA LEU A 12 18.86 -0.33 -10.64
C LEU A 12 17.40 -0.29 -11.05
N LEU A 13 17.07 -0.78 -12.24
CA LEU A 13 15.69 -0.88 -12.71
C LEU A 13 14.86 -1.81 -11.83
N PHE A 14 15.43 -2.97 -11.47
CA PHE A 14 14.77 -3.89 -10.56
C PHE A 14 14.55 -3.26 -9.17
N ALA A 15 15.58 -2.63 -8.60
CA ALA A 15 15.45 -1.96 -7.32
C ALA A 15 14.37 -0.87 -7.35
N TYR A 16 14.25 -0.14 -8.45
CA TYR A 16 13.20 0.87 -8.65
C TYR A 16 11.81 0.24 -8.69
N ILE A 17 11.60 -0.80 -9.51
CA ILE A 17 10.31 -1.49 -9.64
C ILE A 17 9.91 -2.13 -8.30
N PHE A 18 10.85 -2.80 -7.63
CA PHE A 18 10.64 -3.43 -6.34
C PHE A 18 10.22 -2.40 -5.28
N ASN A 19 10.96 -1.31 -5.17
CA ASN A 19 10.69 -0.24 -4.22
C ASN A 19 9.32 0.41 -4.50
N SER A 20 9.02 0.70 -5.76
CA SER A 20 7.72 1.26 -6.16
C SER A 20 6.55 0.32 -5.82
N SER A 21 6.71 -1.00 -6.02
CA SER A 21 5.69 -1.99 -5.67
C SER A 21 5.45 -2.05 -4.16
N ILE A 22 6.52 -2.04 -3.35
CA ILE A 22 6.41 -2.04 -1.89
C ILE A 22 5.71 -0.78 -1.40
N TYR A 23 6.12 0.40 -1.89
CA TYR A 23 5.49 1.65 -1.49
C TYR A 23 4.00 1.68 -1.83
N ASN A 24 3.63 1.24 -3.02
CA ASN A 24 2.22 1.21 -3.46
C ASN A 24 1.35 0.31 -2.56
N ILE A 25 1.89 -0.84 -2.14
CA ILE A 25 1.18 -1.76 -1.25
C ILE A 25 1.14 -1.20 0.18
N TYR A 26 2.26 -0.63 0.65
CA TYR A 26 2.32 0.00 1.97
C TYR A 26 1.30 1.15 2.09
N GLU A 27 1.20 2.03 1.09
CA GLU A 27 0.22 3.11 1.06
C GLU A 27 -1.22 2.59 1.07
N LYS A 28 -1.52 1.54 0.30
CA LYS A 28 -2.86 0.92 0.27
C LYS A 28 -3.24 0.28 1.61
N ASN A 29 -2.26 -0.21 2.36
CA ASN A 29 -2.48 -0.82 3.66
C ASN A 29 -2.51 0.20 4.83
N ASN A 30 -2.04 1.42 4.61
CA ASN A 30 -1.97 2.46 5.64
C ASN A 30 -2.69 3.74 5.19
N ILE A 31 -3.91 3.57 4.69
CA ILE A 31 -4.73 4.69 4.21
C ILE A 31 -5.25 5.49 5.40
N ALA A 32 -5.76 4.82 6.42
CA ALA A 32 -6.24 5.47 7.64
C ALA A 32 -5.17 6.37 8.27
N ALA A 33 -5.60 7.41 8.94
CA ALA A 33 -4.69 8.31 9.67
C ALA A 33 -3.90 7.54 10.74
N ASP A 34 -2.67 7.99 11.00
CA ASP A 34 -1.81 7.33 11.98
C ASP A 34 -2.46 7.34 13.38
N ASN A 35 -2.32 6.23 14.10
CA ASN A 35 -2.88 6.00 15.44
C ASN A 35 -4.42 5.91 15.51
N LEU A 36 -5.09 5.59 14.41
CA LEU A 36 -6.49 5.20 14.44
C LEU A 36 -6.63 3.68 14.38
N SER A 37 -7.54 3.14 15.19
CA SER A 37 -7.96 1.74 15.13
C SER A 37 -9.25 1.61 14.34
N GLY A 38 -9.37 0.55 13.55
CA GLY A 38 -10.54 0.28 12.73
C GLY A 38 -11.61 -0.47 13.52
N TYR A 39 -12.86 -0.11 13.31
CA TYR A 39 -14.03 -0.76 13.94
C TYR A 39 -15.15 -0.92 12.93
N VAL A 40 -16.04 -1.86 13.20
CA VAL A 40 -17.27 -2.06 12.43
C VAL A 40 -18.47 -2.19 13.36
N ILE A 41 -19.56 -1.51 13.03
CA ILE A 41 -20.85 -1.66 13.70
C ILE A 41 -21.53 -2.89 13.10
N GLU A 42 -21.85 -3.89 13.92
CA GLU A 42 -22.36 -5.19 13.43
C GLU A 42 -23.75 -5.05 12.79
N GLU A 43 -24.61 -4.22 13.37
CA GLU A 43 -25.95 -3.97 12.82
C GLU A 43 -26.06 -2.52 12.30
N THR A 44 -25.92 -2.34 11.01
CA THR A 44 -25.98 -1.06 10.33
C THR A 44 -27.40 -0.74 9.85
N SER A 45 -28.28 -0.29 10.76
CA SER A 45 -29.52 0.37 10.36
C SER A 45 -29.33 1.90 10.27
N PRO A 46 -30.13 2.61 9.45
CA PRO A 46 -30.06 4.08 9.46
C PRO A 46 -30.30 4.70 10.84
N GLU A 47 -31.12 4.08 11.67
CA GLU A 47 -31.36 4.51 13.05
C GLU A 47 -30.11 4.33 13.90
N THR A 48 -29.44 3.16 13.83
CA THR A 48 -28.21 2.87 14.57
C THR A 48 -27.08 3.81 14.17
N LEU A 49 -26.86 4.01 12.87
CA LEU A 49 -25.83 4.94 12.36
C LEU A 49 -26.12 6.39 12.77
N ASN A 50 -27.36 6.81 12.72
CA ASN A 50 -27.78 8.12 13.19
C ASN A 50 -27.53 8.32 14.68
N GLN A 51 -27.86 7.32 15.49
CA GLN A 51 -27.63 7.34 16.94
C GLN A 51 -26.14 7.37 17.25
N PHE A 52 -25.35 6.53 16.57
CA PHE A 52 -23.89 6.52 16.72
C PHE A 52 -23.30 7.90 16.44
N TYR A 53 -23.60 8.49 15.29
CA TYR A 53 -23.08 9.81 14.92
C TYR A 53 -23.42 10.89 15.96
N SER A 54 -24.65 10.88 16.47
CA SER A 54 -25.11 11.83 17.48
C SER A 54 -24.36 11.64 18.80
N ILE A 55 -24.25 10.40 19.30
CA ILE A 55 -23.55 10.07 20.53
C ILE A 55 -22.05 10.41 20.41
N PHE A 56 -21.44 10.06 19.26
CA PHE A 56 -20.02 10.33 19.04
C PHE A 56 -19.73 11.82 19.07
N THR A 57 -20.48 12.61 18.31
CA THR A 57 -20.26 14.07 18.23
C THR A 57 -20.57 14.82 19.52
N GLU A 58 -21.51 14.33 20.34
CA GLU A 58 -21.87 14.91 21.63
C GLU A 58 -20.87 14.53 22.72
N ASN A 59 -20.50 13.26 22.83
CA ASN A 59 -19.70 12.76 23.93
C ASN A 59 -18.19 12.81 23.67
N TYR A 60 -17.79 12.74 22.40
CA TYR A 60 -16.39 12.66 21.98
C TYR A 60 -15.98 13.75 20.97
N PRO A 61 -16.32 15.03 21.22
CA PRO A 61 -16.09 16.10 20.23
C PRO A 61 -14.61 16.36 19.92
N ASN A 62 -13.71 15.82 20.73
CA ASN A 62 -12.27 15.96 20.57
C ASN A 62 -11.60 14.75 19.93
N ASN A 63 -12.30 13.64 19.82
CA ASN A 63 -11.76 12.43 19.22
C ASN A 63 -11.93 12.45 17.71
N LYS A 64 -11.07 11.69 17.06
CA LYS A 64 -11.05 11.56 15.60
C LYS A 64 -11.94 10.42 15.16
N ILE A 65 -12.67 10.63 14.08
CA ILE A 65 -13.32 9.56 13.33
C ILE A 65 -13.08 9.77 11.83
N GLU A 66 -12.75 8.70 11.13
CA GLU A 66 -12.48 8.69 9.71
C GLU A 66 -13.26 7.57 9.03
N LEU A 67 -13.89 7.88 7.92
CA LEU A 67 -14.45 6.90 6.98
C LEU A 67 -13.61 6.92 5.71
N ILE A 68 -13.36 5.75 5.16
CA ILE A 68 -12.59 5.58 3.93
C ILE A 68 -13.49 5.02 2.84
N ASN A 69 -13.63 5.76 1.76
CA ASN A 69 -14.31 5.30 0.56
C ASN A 69 -13.30 5.20 -0.60
N ASN A 70 -13.30 4.07 -1.29
CA ASN A 70 -12.37 3.81 -2.39
C ASN A 70 -13.14 3.77 -3.72
N THR A 71 -12.78 4.67 -4.63
CA THR A 71 -13.32 4.69 -5.98
C THR A 71 -12.22 4.33 -6.98
N LEU A 72 -12.39 3.20 -7.68
CA LEU A 72 -11.52 2.82 -8.78
C LEU A 72 -11.88 3.65 -10.02
N THR A 73 -10.90 4.39 -10.53
CA THR A 73 -11.07 5.10 -11.80
C THR A 73 -10.72 4.21 -12.98
N SER A 74 -11.21 4.57 -14.18
CA SER A 74 -10.96 3.83 -15.43
C SER A 74 -9.49 3.77 -15.87
N THR A 75 -8.60 4.45 -15.16
CA THR A 75 -7.15 4.57 -15.44
C THR A 75 -6.28 3.79 -14.45
N ASP A 76 -6.81 2.78 -13.78
CA ASP A 76 -6.13 2.01 -12.71
C ASP A 76 -5.64 2.87 -11.52
N ASN A 77 -6.07 4.13 -11.44
CA ASN A 77 -5.81 4.98 -10.29
C ASN A 77 -6.87 4.74 -9.21
N SER A 78 -6.43 4.65 -7.98
CA SER A 78 -7.31 4.59 -6.81
C SER A 78 -7.46 5.97 -6.22
N VAL A 79 -8.71 6.43 -6.10
CA VAL A 79 -9.05 7.67 -5.38
C VAL A 79 -9.69 7.26 -4.07
N TYR A 80 -9.09 7.70 -2.98
CA TYR A 80 -9.60 7.48 -1.62
C TYR A 80 -10.21 8.78 -1.12
N ASP A 81 -11.52 8.77 -0.98
CA ASP A 81 -12.25 9.85 -0.33
C ASP A 81 -12.27 9.58 1.18
N LEU A 82 -11.58 10.44 1.93
CA LEU A 82 -11.38 10.34 3.38
C LEU A 82 -12.29 11.36 4.05
N TYR A 83 -13.34 10.88 4.72
CA TYR A 83 -14.29 11.71 5.44
C TYR A 83 -13.87 11.76 6.91
N CYS A 84 -13.44 12.92 7.37
CA CYS A 84 -12.77 13.12 8.66
C CYS A 84 -13.55 14.06 9.57
N TYR A 85 -13.65 13.71 10.87
CA TYR A 85 -14.23 14.58 11.91
C TYR A 85 -13.37 14.54 13.17
N PRO A 86 -13.03 15.69 13.78
CA PRO A 86 -13.02 17.02 13.15
C PRO A 86 -11.90 17.14 12.10
N LEU A 87 -12.19 17.72 10.95
CA LEU A 87 -11.24 17.74 9.81
C LEU A 87 -9.92 18.46 10.13
N ASP A 88 -9.94 19.48 10.97
CA ASP A 88 -8.78 20.28 11.37
C ASP A 88 -7.74 19.50 12.20
N LYS A 89 -8.10 18.33 12.73
CA LYS A 89 -7.20 17.46 13.50
C LYS A 89 -6.48 16.41 12.64
N PHE A 90 -6.80 16.33 11.35
CA PHE A 90 -6.18 15.37 10.44
C PHE A 90 -5.05 16.01 9.65
N GLU A 91 -3.88 15.38 9.70
CA GLU A 91 -2.80 15.70 8.77
C GLU A 91 -3.12 15.14 7.39
N GLN A 92 -3.12 16.02 6.38
CA GLN A 92 -3.34 15.58 5.00
C GLN A 92 -2.10 14.85 4.50
N LYS A 93 -2.18 13.55 4.38
CA LYS A 93 -1.12 12.73 3.79
C LYS A 93 -1.02 13.02 2.30
N GLN A 94 0.22 13.11 1.81
CA GLN A 94 0.47 13.16 0.37
C GLN A 94 0.90 11.77 -0.10
N PRO A 95 0.21 11.19 -1.09
CA PRO A 95 0.57 9.87 -1.59
C PRO A 95 1.96 9.92 -2.24
N VAL A 96 2.77 8.89 -1.97
CA VAL A 96 4.06 8.69 -2.63
C VAL A 96 3.85 8.02 -3.99
N SER A 97 2.82 7.20 -4.12
CA SER A 97 2.45 6.57 -5.38
C SER A 97 1.68 7.52 -6.29
N GLN A 98 2.07 7.60 -7.56
CA GLN A 98 1.35 8.38 -8.57
C GLN A 98 -0.01 7.78 -8.97
N THR A 99 -0.30 6.56 -8.53
CA THR A 99 -1.56 5.85 -8.81
C THR A 99 -2.59 5.99 -7.71
N ILE A 100 -2.26 6.69 -6.64
CA ILE A 100 -3.12 6.92 -5.48
C ILE A 100 -3.37 8.42 -5.35
N GLU A 101 -4.61 8.80 -5.06
CA GLU A 101 -5.03 10.16 -4.75
C GLU A 101 -5.85 10.14 -3.46
N PHE A 102 -5.53 11.00 -2.50
CA PHE A 102 -6.30 11.20 -1.28
C PHE A 102 -7.09 12.49 -1.37
N LYS A 103 -8.39 12.40 -1.10
CA LYS A 103 -9.28 13.56 -1.00
C LYS A 103 -9.89 13.61 0.38
N TYR A 104 -9.61 14.68 1.09
CA TYR A 104 -10.10 14.89 2.46
C TYR A 104 -11.37 15.72 2.45
N HIS A 105 -12.39 15.21 3.09
CA HIS A 105 -13.70 15.83 3.25
C HIS A 105 -14.04 15.94 4.73
N GLU A 106 -14.82 16.96 5.10
CA GLU A 106 -15.40 16.99 6.42
C GLU A 106 -16.50 15.94 6.50
N LEU A 107 -16.46 15.08 7.53
CA LEU A 107 -17.46 14.05 7.73
C LEU A 107 -18.79 14.67 8.14
N THR A 108 -19.79 14.55 7.30
CA THR A 108 -21.16 14.95 7.64
C THR A 108 -21.97 13.76 8.17
N LYS A 109 -23.10 14.05 8.78
CA LYS A 109 -24.05 13.03 9.21
C LYS A 109 -24.58 12.19 8.03
N GLU A 110 -24.78 12.81 6.88
CA GLU A 110 -25.30 12.15 5.67
C GLU A 110 -24.25 11.15 5.15
N ASP A 111 -22.97 11.54 5.09
CA ASP A 111 -21.88 10.65 4.69
C ASP A 111 -21.78 9.44 5.61
N PHE A 112 -21.98 9.62 6.92
CA PHE A 112 -21.95 8.53 7.89
C PHE A 112 -23.13 7.58 7.71
N LEU A 113 -24.33 8.10 7.43
CA LEU A 113 -25.52 7.29 7.19
C LEU A 113 -25.43 6.46 5.90
N ASP A 114 -24.71 6.97 4.90
CA ASP A 114 -24.46 6.27 3.62
C ASP A 114 -23.30 5.25 3.73
N SER A 115 -22.63 5.19 4.87
CA SER A 115 -21.51 4.26 5.09
C SER A 115 -21.97 2.83 5.38
N VAL A 116 -21.04 1.89 5.25
CA VAL A 116 -21.27 0.49 5.62
C VAL A 116 -20.96 0.21 7.12
N GLY A 117 -20.81 1.27 7.92
CA GLY A 117 -20.55 1.16 9.36
C GLY A 117 -19.11 0.81 9.74
N ILE A 118 -18.17 0.83 8.77
CA ILE A 118 -16.73 0.69 9.04
C ILE A 118 -16.16 2.09 9.26
N PHE A 119 -15.47 2.28 10.38
CA PHE A 119 -14.85 3.56 10.74
C PHE A 119 -13.54 3.36 11.47
N TYR A 120 -12.71 4.39 11.46
CA TYR A 120 -11.44 4.43 12.17
C TYR A 120 -11.49 5.55 13.20
N THR A 121 -10.99 5.29 14.42
CA THR A 121 -11.05 6.27 15.51
C THR A 121 -9.86 6.14 16.47
N ASP A 122 -9.60 7.18 17.22
CA ASP A 122 -8.63 7.21 18.32
C ASP A 122 -9.25 6.97 19.70
N LEU A 123 -10.51 6.50 19.74
CA LEU A 123 -11.14 6.08 21.00
C LEU A 123 -10.40 4.85 21.57
N SER A 124 -10.32 4.80 22.88
CA SER A 124 -9.84 3.62 23.60
C SER A 124 -10.89 2.49 23.58
N ASP A 125 -10.45 1.25 23.80
CA ASP A 125 -11.34 0.08 23.84
C ASP A 125 -12.48 0.24 24.88
N ASP A 126 -12.17 0.84 26.05
CA ASP A 126 -13.17 1.12 27.07
C ASP A 126 -14.25 2.11 26.60
N GLU A 127 -13.87 3.10 25.79
CA GLU A 127 -14.80 4.09 25.22
C GLU A 127 -15.64 3.46 24.08
N ILE A 128 -15.06 2.58 23.30
CA ILE A 128 -15.78 1.79 22.28
C ILE A 128 -16.82 0.87 22.95
N ASP A 129 -16.47 0.19 24.04
CA ASP A 129 -17.40 -0.66 24.79
C ASP A 129 -18.56 0.15 25.40
N GLN A 130 -18.28 1.36 25.90
CA GLN A 130 -19.33 2.27 26.38
C GLN A 130 -20.25 2.71 25.23
N LEU A 131 -19.69 3.04 24.07
CA LEU A 131 -20.44 3.44 22.88
C LEU A 131 -21.32 2.28 22.38
N ALA A 132 -20.78 1.05 22.31
CA ALA A 132 -21.54 -0.14 21.97
C ALA A 132 -22.70 -0.41 22.92
N THR A 133 -22.47 -0.21 24.23
CA THR A 133 -23.52 -0.35 25.26
C THR A 133 -24.64 0.67 25.06
N GLN A 134 -24.30 1.93 24.75
CA GLN A 134 -25.28 2.99 24.52
C GLN A 134 -26.10 2.76 23.26
N LEU A 135 -25.49 2.18 22.24
CA LEU A 135 -26.14 1.82 20.99
C LEU A 135 -26.96 0.53 21.09
N SER A 136 -26.73 -0.31 22.11
CA SER A 136 -27.25 -1.66 22.21
C SER A 136 -26.88 -2.55 21.01
N THR A 137 -25.76 -2.25 20.37
CA THR A 137 -25.25 -2.92 19.17
C THR A 137 -23.75 -3.14 19.35
N PRO A 138 -23.24 -4.35 19.07
CA PRO A 138 -21.81 -4.65 19.14
C PRO A 138 -21.02 -3.79 18.16
N ILE A 139 -19.90 -3.28 18.63
CA ILE A 139 -18.85 -2.67 17.81
C ILE A 139 -17.65 -3.61 17.89
N ILE A 140 -17.20 -4.10 16.76
CA ILE A 140 -16.14 -5.12 16.66
C ILE A 140 -14.91 -4.44 16.06
N GLU A 141 -13.73 -4.76 16.58
CA GLU A 141 -12.48 -4.33 15.99
C GLU A 141 -12.38 -4.86 14.55
N TYR A 142 -12.17 -3.95 13.63
CA TYR A 142 -11.96 -4.26 12.21
C TYR A 142 -10.47 -4.48 11.99
N GLU A 143 -10.08 -5.74 11.97
CA GLU A 143 -8.75 -6.09 11.46
C GLU A 143 -8.75 -5.86 9.94
N ASP A 144 -8.15 -4.75 9.54
CA ASP A 144 -7.84 -4.55 8.13
C ASP A 144 -6.98 -5.74 7.68
N THR A 145 -7.52 -6.55 6.76
CA THR A 145 -6.79 -7.66 6.18
C THR A 145 -5.69 -7.11 5.27
N SER A 146 -4.75 -6.42 5.87
CA SER A 146 -3.58 -5.93 5.21
C SER A 146 -2.88 -7.09 4.51
N ILE A 147 -2.52 -6.91 3.25
CA ILE A 147 -1.79 -7.94 2.49
C ILE A 147 -0.55 -8.29 3.30
N PRO A 148 -0.42 -9.53 3.79
CA PRO A 148 0.69 -9.88 4.66
C PRO A 148 2.01 -9.68 3.92
N TYR A 149 3.00 -9.15 4.62
CA TYR A 149 4.33 -8.86 4.05
C TYR A 149 4.95 -10.06 3.33
N SER A 150 4.65 -11.29 3.79
CA SER A 150 5.03 -12.53 3.13
C SER A 150 4.50 -12.64 1.70
N MET A 151 3.26 -12.23 1.45
CA MET A 151 2.64 -12.27 0.11
C MET A 151 3.28 -11.23 -0.83
N ILE A 152 3.68 -10.08 -0.29
CA ILE A 152 4.43 -9.06 -1.04
C ILE A 152 5.79 -9.61 -1.47
N LEU A 153 6.47 -10.30 -0.55
CA LEU A 153 7.75 -10.95 -0.85
C LEU A 153 7.60 -12.05 -1.90
N GLU A 154 6.57 -12.88 -1.82
CA GLU A 154 6.32 -13.96 -2.79
C GLU A 154 6.09 -13.43 -4.21
N LEU A 155 5.26 -12.40 -4.36
CA LEU A 155 5.02 -11.75 -5.66
C LEU A 155 6.29 -11.13 -6.25
N ASN A 156 7.13 -10.53 -5.40
CA ASN A 156 8.38 -9.94 -5.85
C ASN A 156 9.48 -10.98 -6.07
N LEU A 157 9.46 -12.12 -5.35
CA LEU A 157 10.41 -13.21 -5.54
C LEU A 157 10.31 -13.78 -6.96
N PHE A 158 9.11 -13.91 -7.51
CA PHE A 158 8.91 -14.37 -8.89
C PHE A 158 9.57 -13.44 -9.90
N ASN A 159 9.37 -12.13 -9.76
CA ASN A 159 10.02 -11.12 -10.59
C ASN A 159 11.54 -11.15 -10.44
N PHE A 160 12.05 -11.38 -9.23
CA PHE A 160 13.48 -11.53 -8.95
C PHE A 160 14.07 -12.75 -9.66
N ILE A 161 13.38 -13.89 -9.63
CA ILE A 161 13.83 -15.11 -10.32
C ILE A 161 13.90 -14.89 -11.83
N ILE A 162 12.90 -14.24 -12.43
CA ILE A 162 12.90 -13.92 -13.86
C ILE A 162 14.10 -13.05 -14.22
N LEU A 163 14.32 -11.98 -13.46
CA LEU A 163 15.46 -11.08 -13.68
C LEU A 163 16.79 -11.82 -13.57
N PHE A 164 16.94 -12.66 -12.55
CA PHE A 164 18.15 -13.46 -12.34
C PHE A 164 18.43 -14.40 -13.53
N ILE A 165 17.38 -15.04 -14.07
CA ILE A 165 17.49 -15.89 -15.27
C ILE A 165 17.94 -15.06 -16.48
N VAL A 166 17.38 -13.87 -16.70
CA VAL A 166 17.77 -12.96 -17.78
C VAL A 166 19.25 -12.57 -17.67
N ILE A 167 19.71 -12.22 -16.47
CA ILE A 167 21.12 -11.90 -16.21
C ILE A 167 22.03 -13.10 -16.54
N LEU A 168 21.63 -14.31 -16.13
CA LEU A 168 22.41 -15.53 -16.42
C LEU A 168 22.51 -15.79 -17.93
N ILE A 169 21.41 -15.61 -18.67
CA ILE A 169 21.40 -15.78 -20.12
C ILE A 169 22.35 -14.77 -20.78
N ILE A 170 22.25 -13.49 -20.43
CA ILE A 170 23.12 -12.43 -20.97
C ILE A 170 24.59 -12.71 -20.63
N TYR A 171 24.87 -13.13 -19.40
CA TYR A 171 26.21 -13.50 -18.98
C TYR A 171 26.74 -14.70 -19.77
N GLY A 172 25.91 -15.72 -19.99
CA GLY A 172 26.24 -16.88 -20.81
C GLY A 172 26.60 -16.52 -22.25
N ILE A 173 25.77 -15.67 -22.90
CA ILE A 173 26.03 -15.17 -24.25
C ILE A 173 27.34 -14.40 -24.31
N TYR A 174 27.58 -13.49 -23.36
CA TYR A 174 28.80 -12.70 -23.31
C TYR A 174 30.04 -13.57 -23.10
N THR A 175 29.96 -14.55 -22.21
CA THR A 175 31.06 -15.48 -21.94
C THR A 175 31.38 -16.31 -23.17
N SER A 176 30.36 -16.85 -23.85
CA SER A 176 30.50 -17.60 -25.10
C SER A 176 31.16 -16.77 -26.21
N TYR A 177 30.73 -15.50 -26.34
CA TYR A 177 31.34 -14.59 -27.32
C TYR A 177 32.80 -14.28 -26.97
N SER A 178 33.11 -14.07 -25.70
CA SER A 178 34.47 -13.80 -25.22
C SER A 178 35.38 -15.00 -25.42
N LEU A 179 34.90 -16.21 -25.12
CA LEU A 179 35.65 -17.46 -25.36
C LEU A 179 35.93 -17.68 -26.85
N LYS A 180 34.92 -17.44 -27.73
CA LYS A 180 35.10 -17.50 -29.16
C LYS A 180 36.17 -16.53 -29.65
N LYS A 181 36.16 -15.29 -29.15
CA LYS A 181 37.16 -14.27 -29.48
C LYS A 181 38.57 -14.67 -29.03
N ILE A 182 38.70 -15.26 -27.82
CA ILE A 182 39.94 -15.78 -27.31
C ILE A 182 40.45 -16.95 -28.16
N GLY A 183 39.56 -17.89 -28.53
CA GLY A 183 39.87 -19.03 -29.39
C GLY A 183 40.40 -18.61 -30.77
N ILE A 184 39.75 -17.63 -31.43
CA ILE A 184 40.21 -17.08 -32.70
C ILE A 184 41.59 -16.44 -32.56
N LYS A 185 41.84 -15.63 -31.52
CA LYS A 185 43.15 -15.01 -31.28
C LYS A 185 44.24 -16.06 -31.04
N LYS A 186 43.93 -17.11 -30.29
CA LYS A 186 44.87 -18.21 -30.02
C LYS A 186 45.18 -18.99 -31.28
N SER A 187 44.20 -19.24 -32.16
CA SER A 187 44.47 -19.90 -33.45
C SER A 187 45.31 -19.06 -34.41
N MET A 188 45.31 -17.71 -34.22
CA MET A 188 46.17 -16.79 -34.96
C MET A 188 47.57 -16.61 -34.34
N GLY A 189 47.96 -17.42 -33.33
CA GLY A 189 49.29 -17.40 -32.73
C GLY A 189 49.53 -16.37 -31.63
N PHE A 190 48.46 -15.72 -31.15
CA PHE A 190 48.61 -14.77 -30.01
C PHE A 190 48.84 -15.53 -28.72
N SER A 191 49.84 -15.08 -27.89
CA SER A 191 50.11 -15.63 -26.57
C SER A 191 48.94 -15.33 -25.60
N THR A 192 48.62 -16.29 -24.74
CA THR A 192 47.57 -16.15 -23.70
C THR A 192 47.83 -14.99 -22.70
N LEU A 193 49.09 -14.55 -22.55
CA LEU A 193 49.46 -13.42 -21.68
C LEU A 193 49.15 -12.03 -22.26
N ARG A 194 48.75 -11.93 -23.55
CA ARG A 194 48.44 -10.68 -24.24
C ARG A 194 46.97 -10.56 -24.66
N ILE A 195 46.12 -11.50 -24.22
CA ILE A 195 44.69 -11.52 -24.47
C ILE A 195 43.93 -11.00 -23.25
#